data_d52533953d2e40b78869cf227df55397
#
_entry.id   d52533953d2e40b78869cf227df55397
#
_cell.length_a   1.000
_cell.length_b   1.000
_cell.length_c   1.000
_cell.angle_alpha   90.00
_cell.angle_beta   90.00
_cell.angle_gamma   90.00
#
_symmetry.space_group_name_H-M   'P 1'
#
loop_
_entity.id
_entity.type
_entity.pdbx_description
1 polymer ?
#
loop_
_entity_poly.entity_id
_entity_poly.type
_entity_poly.pdbx_seq_one_letter_code
_entity_poly.pdbx_strand_id
1 'polypeptide(L)'
;LNATHALNIAIKSLVPPGGRAVISGWEHTAVTRPLHALGAEVRAARGRLFDDGVFLEDWEKALGEGADAAVCTQVSNVFGWALPLREAAELCRARGIPLIVDASQGAGVLPLDAEGLAYAAMPGHKGLYGPQGTGLLLCGAEPEPLLRGGTGSQSILQEMPEELPDRLEAGTHNMPGIAGLLEGLRFVEQQGVGRIAGHERHLTRHMAALLRDI
;
A
#
# COMPACT_ATOMS: atom_id res chain seq x y z
N LEU A 1 9.61 6.74 -5.94
CA LEU A 1 9.01 7.48 -7.06
C LEU A 1 7.49 7.72 -6.87
N ASN A 2 6.70 6.69 -6.56
CA ASN A 2 5.26 6.74 -6.34
C ASN A 2 4.77 5.39 -5.77
N ALA A 3 3.49 5.31 -5.36
CA ALA A 3 2.93 4.08 -4.80
C ALA A 3 2.97 2.88 -5.78
N THR A 4 2.79 3.11 -7.09
CA THR A 4 2.88 2.03 -8.09
C THR A 4 4.28 1.43 -8.14
N HIS A 5 5.33 2.24 -8.05
CA HIS A 5 6.71 1.78 -7.96
C HIS A 5 6.92 0.98 -6.67
N ALA A 6 6.47 1.52 -5.54
CA ALA A 6 6.55 0.86 -4.23
C ALA A 6 5.83 -0.51 -4.22
N LEU A 7 4.61 -0.59 -4.77
CA LEU A 7 3.86 -1.84 -4.89
C LEU A 7 4.55 -2.86 -5.81
N ASN A 8 5.19 -2.41 -6.90
CA ASN A 8 5.99 -3.31 -7.74
C ASN A 8 7.19 -3.90 -6.99
N ILE A 9 7.89 -3.10 -6.16
CA ILE A 9 8.95 -3.59 -5.30
C ILE A 9 8.38 -4.64 -4.34
N ALA A 10 7.36 -4.29 -3.56
CA ALA A 10 6.75 -5.16 -2.55
C ALA A 10 6.26 -6.49 -3.13
N ILE A 11 5.51 -6.43 -4.24
CA ILE A 11 4.94 -7.63 -4.88
C ILE A 11 6.05 -8.53 -5.42
N LYS A 12 7.03 -7.96 -6.13
CA LYS A 12 8.10 -8.75 -6.75
C LYS A 12 9.12 -9.28 -5.74
N SER A 13 9.20 -8.70 -4.55
CA SER A 13 10.02 -9.21 -3.45
C SER A 13 9.44 -10.49 -2.83
N LEU A 14 8.11 -10.67 -2.87
CA LEU A 14 7.45 -11.78 -2.20
C LEU A 14 6.83 -12.80 -3.14
N VAL A 15 6.36 -12.37 -4.31
CA VAL A 15 5.67 -13.24 -5.27
C VAL A 15 6.62 -13.57 -6.43
N PRO A 16 7.11 -14.81 -6.52
CA PRO A 16 7.93 -15.24 -7.65
C PRO A 16 7.12 -15.35 -8.95
N PRO A 17 7.76 -15.38 -10.12
CA PRO A 17 7.08 -15.69 -11.37
C PRO A 17 6.28 -16.99 -11.28
N GLY A 18 4.99 -16.96 -11.64
CA GLY A 18 4.07 -18.10 -11.50
C GLY A 18 3.64 -18.39 -10.07
N GLY A 19 4.01 -17.58 -9.10
CA GLY A 19 3.64 -17.73 -7.69
C GLY A 19 2.16 -17.51 -7.41
N ARG A 20 1.78 -17.56 -6.14
CA ARG A 20 0.39 -17.46 -5.69
C ARG A 20 0.18 -16.21 -4.84
N ALA A 21 -0.86 -15.44 -5.12
CA ALA A 21 -1.23 -14.28 -4.36
C ALA A 21 -2.72 -14.28 -3.98
N VAL A 22 -3.02 -13.87 -2.76
CA VAL A 22 -4.37 -13.51 -2.34
C VAL A 22 -4.50 -12.00 -2.39
N ILE A 23 -5.58 -11.49 -2.98
CA ILE A 23 -5.83 -10.04 -3.01
C ILE A 23 -7.23 -9.73 -2.49
N SER A 24 -7.44 -8.51 -1.98
CA SER A 24 -8.80 -8.01 -1.85
C SER A 24 -9.41 -7.84 -3.25
N GLY A 25 -10.71 -8.05 -3.40
CA GLY A 25 -11.39 -7.83 -4.68
C GLY A 25 -11.53 -6.35 -5.06
N TRP A 26 -10.94 -5.45 -4.28
CA TRP A 26 -11.09 -3.99 -4.34
C TRP A 26 -9.79 -3.26 -4.69
N GLU A 27 -8.80 -4.02 -5.19
CA GLU A 27 -7.47 -3.52 -5.51
C GLU A 27 -7.43 -2.59 -6.72
N HIS A 28 -6.56 -1.60 -6.62
CA HIS A 28 -6.19 -0.76 -7.78
C HIS A 28 -5.32 -1.55 -8.77
N THR A 29 -5.32 -1.13 -10.04
CA THR A 29 -4.50 -1.75 -11.11
C THR A 29 -3.00 -1.71 -10.84
N ALA A 30 -2.53 -0.89 -9.91
CA ALA A 30 -1.14 -0.89 -9.43
C ALA A 30 -0.75 -2.19 -8.70
N VAL A 31 -1.74 -2.96 -8.22
CA VAL A 31 -1.58 -4.30 -7.63
C VAL A 31 -1.81 -5.40 -8.67
N THR A 32 -2.93 -5.33 -9.39
CA THR A 32 -3.34 -6.44 -10.27
C THR A 32 -2.43 -6.60 -11.50
N ARG A 33 -1.92 -5.48 -12.06
CA ARG A 33 -1.04 -5.54 -13.24
C ARG A 33 0.34 -6.17 -12.97
N PRO A 34 1.05 -5.84 -11.89
CA PRO A 34 2.29 -6.54 -11.53
C PRO A 34 2.08 -8.04 -11.30
N LEU A 35 1.02 -8.45 -10.61
CA LEU A 35 0.69 -9.87 -10.40
C LEU A 35 0.40 -10.58 -11.72
N HIS A 36 -0.37 -9.95 -12.60
CA HIS A 36 -0.62 -10.48 -13.95
C HIS A 36 0.68 -10.62 -14.75
N ALA A 37 1.56 -9.63 -14.70
CA ALA A 37 2.85 -9.67 -15.40
C ALA A 37 3.80 -10.75 -14.88
N LEU A 38 3.66 -11.16 -13.62
CA LEU A 38 4.37 -12.31 -13.04
C LEU A 38 3.75 -13.65 -13.42
N GLY A 39 2.60 -13.68 -14.10
CA GLY A 39 1.83 -14.91 -14.33
C GLY A 39 1.35 -15.56 -13.03
N ALA A 40 1.16 -14.77 -11.97
CA ALA A 40 0.75 -15.26 -10.67
C ALA A 40 -0.67 -15.82 -10.69
N GLU A 41 -0.88 -16.94 -9.96
CA GLU A 41 -2.21 -17.41 -9.61
C GLU A 41 -2.81 -16.49 -8.55
N VAL A 42 -3.88 -15.77 -8.93
CA VAL A 42 -4.48 -14.75 -8.06
C VAL A 42 -5.85 -15.21 -7.59
N ARG A 43 -6.03 -15.26 -6.27
CA ARG A 43 -7.33 -15.46 -5.62
C ARG A 43 -7.81 -14.15 -5.00
N ALA A 44 -9.02 -13.72 -5.37
CA ALA A 44 -9.58 -12.46 -4.91
C ALA A 44 -10.69 -12.71 -3.89
N ALA A 45 -10.50 -12.21 -2.68
CA ALA A 45 -11.56 -12.12 -1.67
C ALA A 45 -12.43 -10.90 -1.97
N ARG A 46 -13.59 -11.12 -2.56
CA ARG A 46 -14.46 -10.02 -3.01
C ARG A 46 -15.40 -9.57 -1.91
N GLY A 47 -16.02 -10.51 -1.19
CA GLY A 47 -17.04 -10.20 -0.21
C GLY A 47 -18.24 -9.49 -0.81
N ARG A 48 -18.99 -8.85 0.06
CA ARG A 48 -20.07 -7.93 -0.31
C ARG A 48 -19.63 -6.50 0.05
N LEU A 49 -19.88 -5.55 -0.84
CA LEU A 49 -19.52 -4.15 -0.64
C LEU A 49 -20.12 -3.61 0.68
N PHE A 50 -19.28 -2.97 1.49
CA PHE A 50 -19.59 -2.44 2.82
C PHE A 50 -20.00 -3.51 3.87
N ASP A 51 -19.60 -4.77 3.65
CA ASP A 51 -19.85 -5.86 4.60
C ASP A 51 -18.50 -6.49 5.01
N ASP A 52 -17.99 -6.01 6.13
CA ASP A 52 -16.69 -6.44 6.67
C ASP A 52 -16.69 -7.94 7.03
N GLY A 53 -17.82 -8.47 7.53
CA GLY A 53 -17.92 -9.88 7.91
C GLY A 53 -17.79 -10.80 6.71
N VAL A 54 -18.58 -10.57 5.66
CA VAL A 54 -18.54 -11.37 4.42
C VAL A 54 -17.18 -11.21 3.73
N PHE A 55 -16.55 -10.03 3.79
CA PHE A 55 -15.21 -9.85 3.26
C PHE A 55 -14.18 -10.72 4.03
N LEU A 56 -14.22 -10.72 5.35
CA LEU A 56 -13.29 -11.50 6.18
C LEU A 56 -13.48 -13.01 6.00
N GLU A 57 -14.70 -13.49 5.84
CA GLU A 57 -14.98 -14.90 5.50
C GLU A 57 -14.35 -15.29 4.16
N ASP A 58 -14.53 -14.47 3.11
CA ASP A 58 -13.91 -14.70 1.79
C ASP A 58 -12.39 -14.60 1.85
N TRP A 59 -11.86 -13.63 2.64
CA TRP A 59 -10.43 -13.45 2.85
C TRP A 59 -9.81 -14.67 3.52
N GLU A 60 -10.42 -15.14 4.59
CA GLU A 60 -9.96 -16.33 5.31
C GLU A 60 -9.98 -17.58 4.42
N LYS A 61 -11.04 -17.76 3.65
CA LYS A 61 -11.16 -18.86 2.68
C LYS A 61 -10.07 -18.78 1.61
N ALA A 62 -9.82 -17.60 1.03
CA ALA A 62 -8.78 -17.41 0.03
C ALA A 62 -7.37 -17.70 0.56
N LEU A 63 -7.10 -17.33 1.83
CA LEU A 63 -5.83 -17.64 2.51
C LEU A 63 -5.66 -19.13 2.84
N GLY A 64 -6.76 -19.88 3.00
CA GLY A 64 -6.74 -21.28 3.43
C GLY A 64 -5.97 -22.22 2.52
N GLU A 65 -5.80 -21.88 1.24
CA GLU A 65 -5.04 -22.66 0.27
C GLU A 65 -3.54 -22.28 0.21
N GLY A 66 -3.11 -21.34 1.08
CA GLY A 66 -1.75 -20.80 1.12
C GLY A 66 -1.45 -19.83 -0.03
N ALA A 67 -0.53 -18.91 0.17
CA ALA A 67 -0.04 -17.97 -0.84
C ALA A 67 1.38 -17.51 -0.49
N ASP A 68 2.13 -17.02 -1.50
CA ASP A 68 3.44 -16.41 -1.29
C ASP A 68 3.29 -15.03 -0.64
N ALA A 69 2.21 -14.31 -0.97
CA ALA A 69 1.84 -13.05 -0.33
C ALA A 69 0.32 -12.79 -0.41
N ALA A 70 -0.15 -11.96 0.50
CA ALA A 70 -1.47 -11.33 0.43
C ALA A 70 -1.32 -9.82 0.18
N VAL A 71 -2.26 -9.23 -0.58
CA VAL A 71 -2.31 -7.78 -0.81
C VAL A 71 -3.69 -7.28 -0.47
N CYS A 72 -3.77 -6.27 0.39
CA CYS A 72 -5.02 -5.66 0.80
C CYS A 72 -4.95 -4.14 0.68
N THR A 73 -5.88 -3.55 -0.09
CA THR A 73 -6.04 -2.09 -0.06
C THR A 73 -6.65 -1.66 1.27
N GLN A 74 -6.12 -0.60 1.87
CA GLN A 74 -6.69 -0.04 3.10
C GLN A 74 -8.07 0.60 2.84
N VAL A 75 -8.20 1.28 1.71
CA VAL A 75 -9.46 1.94 1.29
C VAL A 75 -9.61 1.79 -0.22
N SER A 76 -10.78 1.35 -0.66
CA SER A 76 -11.09 1.28 -2.08
C SER A 76 -11.13 2.67 -2.72
N ASN A 77 -10.37 2.86 -3.78
CA ASN A 77 -10.34 4.13 -4.52
C ASN A 77 -11.63 4.41 -5.31
N VAL A 78 -12.47 3.41 -5.51
CA VAL A 78 -13.74 3.53 -6.26
C VAL A 78 -14.91 3.79 -5.31
N PHE A 79 -14.96 3.07 -4.19
CA PHE A 79 -16.13 3.06 -3.31
C PHE A 79 -15.90 3.84 -2.00
N GLY A 80 -14.65 4.21 -1.67
CA GLY A 80 -14.32 4.83 -0.39
C GLY A 80 -14.54 3.92 0.82
N TRP A 81 -14.69 2.60 0.59
CA TRP A 81 -14.81 1.62 1.65
C TRP A 81 -13.45 1.36 2.29
N ALA A 82 -13.35 1.63 3.60
CA ALA A 82 -12.21 1.23 4.41
C ALA A 82 -12.38 -0.24 4.79
N LEU A 83 -11.47 -1.11 4.34
CA LEU A 83 -11.53 -2.53 4.62
C LEU A 83 -11.09 -2.81 6.07
N PRO A 84 -11.53 -3.92 6.70
CA PRO A 84 -11.15 -4.33 8.05
C PRO A 84 -9.70 -4.87 8.07
N LEU A 85 -8.75 -3.94 7.87
CA LEU A 85 -7.34 -4.26 7.62
C LEU A 85 -6.68 -4.95 8.82
N ARG A 86 -7.04 -4.58 10.05
CA ARG A 86 -6.47 -5.18 11.26
C ARG A 86 -6.81 -6.67 11.32
N GLU A 87 -8.08 -7.00 11.16
CA GLU A 87 -8.57 -8.38 11.18
C GLU A 87 -8.00 -9.19 10.00
N ALA A 88 -7.91 -8.58 8.82
CA ALA A 88 -7.28 -9.19 7.65
C ALA A 88 -5.78 -9.49 7.90
N ALA A 89 -5.06 -8.59 8.57
CA ALA A 89 -3.66 -8.78 8.93
C ALA A 89 -3.47 -9.90 9.97
N GLU A 90 -4.36 -9.98 10.97
CA GLU A 90 -4.37 -11.07 11.95
C GLU A 90 -4.57 -12.44 11.28
N LEU A 91 -5.48 -12.54 10.33
CA LEU A 91 -5.71 -13.77 9.55
C LEU A 91 -4.49 -14.18 8.70
N CYS A 92 -3.79 -13.22 8.09
CA CYS A 92 -2.53 -13.45 7.37
C CYS A 92 -1.43 -13.93 8.33
N ARG A 93 -1.26 -13.25 9.47
CA ARG A 93 -0.26 -13.60 10.48
C ARG A 93 -0.46 -15.01 11.03
N ALA A 94 -1.71 -15.38 11.32
CA ALA A 94 -2.05 -16.73 11.82
C ALA A 94 -1.68 -17.84 10.84
N ARG A 95 -1.50 -17.52 9.55
CA ARG A 95 -1.13 -18.47 8.48
C ARG A 95 0.31 -18.30 7.98
N GLY A 96 1.07 -17.38 8.56
CA GLY A 96 2.43 -17.07 8.12
C GLY A 96 2.50 -16.50 6.70
N ILE A 97 1.43 -15.91 6.20
CA ILE A 97 1.38 -15.30 4.87
C ILE A 97 1.73 -13.81 5.01
N PRO A 98 2.80 -13.32 4.35
CA PRO A 98 3.18 -11.91 4.42
C PRO A 98 2.12 -11.02 3.77
N LEU A 99 1.78 -9.90 4.44
CA LEU A 99 0.78 -8.95 3.96
C LEU A 99 1.43 -7.68 3.42
N ILE A 100 1.05 -7.32 2.19
CA ILE A 100 1.33 -6.03 1.56
C ILE A 100 0.07 -5.17 1.68
N VAL A 101 0.22 -3.93 2.12
CA VAL A 101 -0.88 -2.97 2.20
C VAL A 101 -0.73 -1.88 1.16
N ASP A 102 -1.75 -1.71 0.31
CA ASP A 102 -1.91 -0.49 -0.48
C ASP A 102 -2.65 0.57 0.35
N ALA A 103 -1.88 1.46 0.99
CA ALA A 103 -2.41 2.55 1.80
C ALA A 103 -2.65 3.83 0.99
N SER A 104 -2.78 3.74 -0.34
CA SER A 104 -2.85 4.90 -1.24
C SER A 104 -3.99 5.86 -0.94
N GLN A 105 -5.09 5.40 -0.38
CA GLN A 105 -6.25 6.24 -0.06
C GLN A 105 -6.35 6.53 1.45
N GLY A 106 -5.77 5.68 2.30
CA GLY A 106 -5.88 5.83 3.74
C GLY A 106 -4.72 6.60 4.38
N ALA A 107 -3.52 6.58 3.79
CA ALA A 107 -2.36 7.27 4.35
C ALA A 107 -2.62 8.76 4.57
N GLY A 108 -2.37 9.25 5.79
CA GLY A 108 -2.62 10.63 6.20
C GLY A 108 -4.08 10.92 6.61
N VAL A 109 -5.02 10.00 6.36
CA VAL A 109 -6.45 10.14 6.68
C VAL A 109 -6.92 9.11 7.70
N LEU A 110 -6.47 7.87 7.56
CA LEU A 110 -6.77 6.79 8.50
C LEU A 110 -5.49 6.33 9.21
N PRO A 111 -5.59 5.87 10.46
CA PRO A 111 -4.46 5.25 11.12
C PRO A 111 -4.05 3.97 10.37
N LEU A 112 -2.75 3.74 10.29
CA LEU A 112 -2.17 2.51 9.78
C LEU A 112 -1.25 1.94 10.86
N ASP A 113 -1.59 0.78 11.37
CA ASP A 113 -0.67 -0.02 12.16
C ASP A 113 0.22 -0.82 11.21
N ALA A 114 1.50 -0.52 11.22
CA ALA A 114 2.48 -1.17 10.35
C ALA A 114 3.13 -2.40 11.00
N GLU A 115 2.81 -2.70 12.26
CA GLU A 115 3.39 -3.83 12.98
C GLU A 115 3.01 -5.16 12.32
N GLY A 116 4.02 -5.93 11.93
CA GLY A 116 3.84 -7.24 11.31
C GLY A 116 3.41 -7.21 9.85
N LEU A 117 3.30 -6.04 9.21
CA LEU A 117 3.15 -5.95 7.76
C LEU A 117 4.48 -6.25 7.07
N ALA A 118 4.44 -6.99 5.97
CA ALA A 118 5.63 -7.14 5.12
C ALA A 118 5.96 -5.81 4.43
N TYR A 119 4.95 -5.15 3.86
CA TYR A 119 5.12 -3.85 3.21
C TYR A 119 3.86 -2.99 3.33
N ALA A 120 4.05 -1.66 3.35
CA ALA A 120 2.98 -0.72 3.12
C ALA A 120 3.43 0.36 2.13
N ALA A 121 2.64 0.56 1.06
CA ALA A 121 2.93 1.50 -0.01
C ALA A 121 1.95 2.66 -0.01
N MET A 122 2.45 3.89 -0.19
CA MET A 122 1.62 5.09 -0.21
C MET A 122 2.19 6.18 -1.12
N PRO A 123 1.35 6.94 -1.84
CA PRO A 123 1.78 8.05 -2.67
C PRO A 123 1.95 9.31 -1.84
N GLY A 124 2.90 10.16 -2.20
CA GLY A 124 3.07 11.44 -1.55
C GLY A 124 1.96 12.46 -1.83
N HIS A 125 1.36 12.39 -3.03
CA HIS A 125 0.46 13.43 -3.57
C HIS A 125 -1.03 13.27 -3.21
N LYS A 126 -1.38 12.38 -2.27
CA LYS A 126 -2.74 12.21 -1.75
C LYS A 126 -2.82 12.71 -0.31
N GLY A 127 -3.30 11.91 0.61
CA GLY A 127 -3.48 12.29 2.01
C GLY A 127 -2.19 12.65 2.79
N LEU A 128 -1.01 12.45 2.18
CA LEU A 128 0.27 12.94 2.72
C LEU A 128 0.62 14.37 2.28
N TYR A 129 -0.21 15.02 1.47
CA TYR A 129 -0.06 16.43 1.02
C TYR A 129 1.28 16.78 0.36
N GLY A 130 2.02 15.79 -0.11
CA GLY A 130 3.27 15.97 -0.84
C GLY A 130 3.06 16.16 -2.36
N PRO A 131 4.11 16.43 -3.11
CA PRO A 131 4.03 16.60 -4.57
C PRO A 131 3.90 15.26 -5.30
N GLN A 132 3.42 15.34 -6.54
CA GLN A 132 3.45 14.20 -7.49
C GLN A 132 4.90 13.74 -7.71
N GLY A 133 5.07 12.47 -8.08
CA GLY A 133 6.40 11.89 -8.30
C GLY A 133 7.13 11.53 -7.00
N THR A 134 6.41 11.50 -5.89
CA THR A 134 6.90 11.04 -4.58
C THR A 134 6.01 9.94 -4.00
N GLY A 135 6.55 9.15 -3.09
CA GLY A 135 5.83 8.11 -2.37
C GLY A 135 6.74 7.44 -1.36
N LEU A 136 6.15 6.62 -0.51
CA LEU A 136 6.84 5.90 0.55
C LEU A 136 6.57 4.40 0.42
N LEU A 137 7.56 3.59 0.77
CA LEU A 137 7.44 2.17 1.03
C LEU A 137 7.96 1.90 2.43
N LEU A 138 7.11 1.41 3.31
CA LEU A 138 7.51 0.86 4.58
C LEU A 138 7.88 -0.61 4.36
N CYS A 139 9.06 -1.02 4.83
CA CYS A 139 9.59 -2.36 4.65
C CYS A 139 9.69 -3.05 6.02
N GLY A 140 8.84 -4.03 6.28
CA GLY A 140 8.94 -4.96 7.41
C GLY A 140 9.57 -6.30 7.01
N ALA A 141 9.71 -6.55 5.70
CA ALA A 141 10.44 -7.67 5.11
C ALA A 141 11.59 -7.14 4.24
N GLU A 142 12.54 -8.02 3.93
CA GLU A 142 13.67 -7.65 3.08
C GLU A 142 13.21 -7.44 1.63
N PRO A 143 13.44 -6.25 1.03
CA PRO A 143 12.97 -5.97 -0.31
C PRO A 143 14.02 -6.27 -1.38
N GLU A 144 13.55 -6.69 -2.56
CA GLU A 144 14.36 -6.83 -3.75
C GLU A 144 14.33 -5.56 -4.62
N PRO A 145 15.47 -5.08 -5.13
CA PRO A 145 15.51 -3.90 -5.98
C PRO A 145 14.77 -4.14 -7.32
N LEU A 146 13.83 -3.27 -7.65
CA LEU A 146 13.12 -3.30 -8.93
C LEU A 146 14.03 -2.82 -10.07
N LEU A 147 14.85 -1.83 -9.79
CA LEU A 147 15.84 -1.25 -10.71
C LEU A 147 17.23 -1.39 -10.09
N ARG A 148 18.22 -1.64 -10.93
CA ARG A 148 19.63 -1.68 -10.53
C ARG A 148 20.38 -0.57 -11.25
N GLY A 149 21.24 0.15 -10.52
CA GLY A 149 22.00 1.29 -11.09
C GLY A 149 22.77 2.04 -10.01
N GLY A 150 23.36 3.15 -10.36
CA GLY A 150 24.12 3.96 -9.42
C GLY A 150 23.24 4.56 -8.32
N THR A 151 23.70 4.50 -7.08
CA THR A 151 23.02 5.04 -5.89
C THR A 151 23.77 6.22 -5.27
N GLY A 152 24.99 6.52 -5.78
CA GLY A 152 25.86 7.53 -5.20
C GLY A 152 26.73 7.00 -4.04
N SER A 153 26.44 5.79 -3.55
CA SER A 153 27.23 5.07 -2.54
C SER A 153 27.81 3.79 -3.12
N GLN A 154 28.86 3.26 -2.49
CA GLN A 154 29.49 1.95 -2.79
C GLN A 154 29.74 1.69 -4.29
N SER A 155 30.18 2.72 -5.03
CA SER A 155 30.31 2.70 -6.51
C SER A 155 31.28 1.66 -7.07
N ILE A 156 32.09 1.00 -6.23
CA ILE A 156 33.04 -0.06 -6.61
C ILE A 156 32.35 -1.42 -6.72
N LEU A 157 31.26 -1.61 -5.99
CA LEU A 157 30.49 -2.87 -6.01
C LEU A 157 29.63 -2.97 -7.27
N GLN A 158 29.48 -4.18 -7.80
CA GLN A 158 28.57 -4.45 -8.93
C GLN A 158 27.15 -4.78 -8.45
N GLU A 159 27.03 -5.22 -7.22
CA GLU A 159 25.76 -5.48 -6.56
C GLU A 159 25.16 -4.18 -6.04
N MET A 160 23.81 -4.14 -5.91
CA MET A 160 23.16 -3.04 -5.20
C MET A 160 23.54 -3.07 -3.72
N PRO A 161 23.66 -1.89 -3.06
CA PRO A 161 23.88 -1.82 -1.63
C PRO A 161 22.89 -2.66 -0.83
N GLU A 162 23.30 -3.14 0.33
CA GLU A 162 22.42 -3.88 1.24
C GLU A 162 21.55 -2.94 2.06
N GLU A 163 22.05 -1.74 2.37
CA GLU A 163 21.36 -0.79 3.22
C GLU A 163 20.22 -0.08 2.49
N LEU A 164 19.11 0.12 3.22
CA LEU A 164 18.03 1.03 2.80
C LEU A 164 18.39 2.49 3.16
N PRO A 165 18.01 3.46 2.34
CA PRO A 165 17.18 3.33 1.14
C PRO A 165 17.96 2.97 -0.15
N ASP A 166 19.28 2.99 -0.15
CA ASP A 166 20.15 2.88 -1.34
C ASP A 166 19.85 1.61 -2.16
N ARG A 167 19.54 0.49 -1.50
CA ARG A 167 19.19 -0.78 -2.14
C ARG A 167 18.03 -0.63 -3.14
N LEU A 168 17.08 0.26 -2.89
CA LEU A 168 15.85 0.42 -3.69
C LEU A 168 15.86 1.68 -4.56
N GLU A 169 16.81 2.56 -4.33
CA GLU A 169 16.80 3.91 -4.88
C GLU A 169 17.95 4.14 -5.87
N ALA A 170 17.87 3.46 -7.03
CA ALA A 170 18.80 3.67 -8.13
C ALA A 170 18.52 4.96 -8.91
N GLY A 171 19.55 5.71 -9.24
CA GLY A 171 19.51 6.93 -10.04
C GLY A 171 19.43 8.21 -9.20
N THR A 172 19.35 9.35 -9.88
CA THR A 172 19.26 10.66 -9.21
C THR A 172 17.82 10.92 -8.74
N HIS A 173 17.66 11.18 -7.45
CA HIS A 173 16.36 11.36 -6.83
C HIS A 173 15.77 12.75 -7.04
N ASN A 174 14.44 12.83 -6.98
CA ASN A 174 13.67 14.07 -6.95
C ASN A 174 13.78 14.74 -5.57
N MET A 175 14.96 15.29 -5.24
CA MET A 175 15.21 15.93 -3.95
C MET A 175 14.23 17.07 -3.62
N PRO A 176 13.85 17.96 -4.56
CA PRO A 176 12.83 18.96 -4.29
C PRO A 176 11.47 18.35 -3.94
N GLY A 177 11.09 17.26 -4.60
CA GLY A 177 9.84 16.54 -4.30
C GLY A 177 9.88 15.87 -2.93
N ILE A 178 11.02 15.27 -2.54
CA ILE A 178 11.20 14.65 -1.22
C ILE A 178 11.11 15.72 -0.12
N ALA A 179 11.75 16.88 -0.32
CA ALA A 179 11.65 17.98 0.62
C ALA A 179 10.19 18.49 0.77
N GLY A 180 9.45 18.58 -0.37
CA GLY A 180 8.02 18.92 -0.34
C GLY A 180 7.15 17.86 0.36
N LEU A 181 7.46 16.58 0.19
CA LEU A 181 6.77 15.50 0.91
C LEU A 181 7.03 15.58 2.42
N LEU A 182 8.25 15.93 2.83
CA LEU A 182 8.55 16.13 4.25
C LEU A 182 7.66 17.21 4.88
N GLU A 183 7.44 18.33 4.18
CA GLU A 183 6.54 19.38 4.66
C GLU A 183 5.07 18.91 4.70
N GLY A 184 4.64 18.11 3.73
CA GLY A 184 3.32 17.46 3.75
C GLY A 184 3.15 16.54 4.98
N LEU A 185 4.15 15.71 5.28
CA LEU A 185 4.14 14.85 6.48
C LEU A 185 4.10 15.66 7.78
N ARG A 186 4.87 16.75 7.87
CA ARG A 186 4.83 17.69 9.01
C ARG A 186 3.45 18.31 9.19
N PHE A 187 2.81 18.69 8.09
CA PHE A 187 1.43 19.19 8.12
C PHE A 187 0.46 18.13 8.67
N VAL A 188 0.52 16.88 8.18
CA VAL A 188 -0.32 15.79 8.68
C VAL A 188 -0.07 15.54 10.17
N GLU A 189 1.19 15.54 10.61
CA GLU A 189 1.56 15.37 12.01
C GLU A 189 0.99 16.51 12.89
N GLN A 190 1.12 17.76 12.46
CA GLN A 190 0.60 18.92 13.19
C GLN A 190 -0.92 18.95 13.28
N GLN A 191 -1.62 18.59 12.20
CA GLN A 191 -3.08 18.53 12.19
C GLN A 191 -3.61 17.31 12.95
N GLY A 192 -2.90 16.19 12.86
CA GLY A 192 -3.32 14.89 13.37
C GLY A 192 -4.30 14.19 12.42
N VAL A 193 -4.03 12.92 12.13
CA VAL A 193 -4.84 12.07 11.24
C VAL A 193 -6.32 12.05 11.65
N GLY A 194 -6.62 11.96 12.95
CA GLY A 194 -8.00 11.94 13.46
C GLY A 194 -8.76 13.23 13.16
N ARG A 195 -8.11 14.41 13.20
CA ARG A 195 -8.73 15.69 12.87
C ARG A 195 -9.00 15.81 11.37
N ILE A 196 -8.03 15.39 10.54
CA ILE A 196 -8.19 15.36 9.08
C ILE A 196 -9.37 14.45 8.71
N ALA A 197 -9.40 13.22 9.22
CA ALA A 197 -10.51 12.28 9.00
C ALA A 197 -11.87 12.82 9.49
N GLY A 198 -11.88 13.54 10.61
CA GLY A 198 -13.09 14.19 11.15
C GLY A 198 -13.62 15.26 10.21
N HIS A 199 -12.74 16.08 9.66
CA HIS A 199 -13.08 17.15 8.71
C HIS A 199 -13.63 16.55 7.40
N GLU A 200 -12.97 15.56 6.82
CA GLU A 200 -13.43 14.92 5.59
C GLU A 200 -14.79 14.24 5.77
N ARG A 201 -15.00 13.53 6.88
CA ARG A 201 -16.33 12.96 7.21
C ARG A 201 -17.41 14.01 7.35
N HIS A 202 -17.10 15.16 7.94
CA HIS A 202 -18.06 16.27 8.05
C HIS A 202 -18.47 16.78 6.67
N LEU A 203 -17.50 17.05 5.79
CA LEU A 203 -17.77 17.50 4.42
C LEU A 203 -18.56 16.46 3.61
N THR A 204 -18.21 15.19 3.72
CA THR A 204 -18.92 14.09 3.04
C THR A 204 -20.37 14.01 3.47
N ARG A 205 -20.63 14.09 4.79
CA ARG A 205 -22.02 14.09 5.31
C ARG A 205 -22.82 15.30 4.85
N HIS A 206 -22.18 16.49 4.84
CA HIS A 206 -22.82 17.71 4.36
C HIS A 206 -23.19 17.59 2.88
N MET A 207 -22.26 17.14 2.03
CA MET A 207 -22.53 16.90 0.62
C MET A 207 -23.63 15.86 0.41
N ALA A 208 -23.59 14.73 1.13
CA ALA A 208 -24.62 13.70 1.03
C ALA A 208 -26.01 14.20 1.43
N ALA A 209 -26.11 15.11 2.41
CA ALA A 209 -27.38 15.75 2.77
C ALA A 209 -27.92 16.62 1.62
N LEU A 210 -27.06 17.48 1.05
CA LEU A 210 -27.45 18.34 -0.08
C LEU A 210 -27.91 17.55 -1.31
N LEU A 211 -27.26 16.43 -1.60
CA LEU A 211 -27.63 15.59 -2.76
C LEU A 211 -28.93 14.80 -2.57
N ARG A 212 -29.43 14.65 -1.34
CA ARG A 212 -30.74 14.01 -1.10
C ARG A 212 -31.93 14.92 -1.40
N ASP A 213 -31.69 16.22 -1.47
CA ASP A 213 -32.71 17.24 -1.72
C ASP A 213 -32.87 17.57 -3.22
N ILE A 214 -32.12 16.87 -4.09
CA ILE A 214 -32.14 16.96 -5.55
C ILE A 214 -32.83 15.71 -6.13
#